data_b95f12b5e9bb8c764e8ea9b3d05441a7
#
_entry.id   b95f12b5e9bb8c764e8ea9b3d05441a7
#
_cell.length_a   1.000
_cell.length_b   1.000
_cell.length_c   1.000
_cell.angle_alpha   90.00
_cell.angle_beta   90.00
_cell.angle_gamma   90.00
#
_symmetry.space_group_name_H-M   'P 1'
#
loop_
_entity.id
_entity.type
_entity.pdbx_description
1 polymer ?
#
loop_
_entity_poly.entity_id
_entity_poly.type
_entity_poly.pdbx_seq_one_letter_code
_entity_poly.pdbx_strand_id
1 'polypeptide(L)'
;MNPNDIKISLQYRIRYPEQKTQNTPSLFLLHGFGSNMDDLFALNQFFPDDWTIISLQAPISTGFGGWAWAEIDFNNLKELPKPEQRYSSREMVISSINTCINELKLDTTKVHLIGFSQGAAFTLYSGLTYPKMFHGLAALCGFFDYKKIVKEIDTDIIKNMNIFISNGIIDEVIPIHLGRMTEKGVRKLG
;
A
#
# COMPACT_ATOMS: atom_id res chain seq x y z
N MET A 1 10.85 -25.98 -3.82
CA MET A 1 10.00 -24.81 -4.11
C MET A 1 8.57 -25.28 -4.21
N ASN A 2 7.69 -24.65 -3.48
CA ASN A 2 6.27 -24.99 -3.59
C ASN A 2 5.83 -24.60 -5.02
N PRO A 3 5.13 -25.46 -5.79
CA PRO A 3 4.73 -25.15 -7.16
C PRO A 3 3.82 -23.93 -7.30
N ASN A 4 3.40 -23.35 -6.16
CA ASN A 4 2.56 -22.15 -6.07
C ASN A 4 3.35 -20.87 -5.74
N ASP A 5 4.69 -20.91 -5.67
CA ASP A 5 5.49 -19.72 -5.36
C ASP A 5 5.50 -18.76 -6.55
N ILE A 6 4.91 -17.58 -6.36
CA ILE A 6 4.91 -16.51 -7.35
C ILE A 6 6.28 -15.84 -7.35
N LYS A 7 6.92 -15.73 -8.51
CA LYS A 7 8.24 -15.10 -8.65
C LYS A 7 8.07 -13.58 -8.78
N ILE A 8 8.03 -12.88 -7.65
CA ILE A 8 8.05 -11.41 -7.56
C ILE A 8 9.33 -10.92 -6.90
N SER A 9 9.65 -9.63 -7.08
CA SER A 9 10.87 -9.03 -6.53
C SER A 9 10.84 -8.85 -5.01
N LEU A 10 9.64 -8.75 -4.43
CA LEU A 10 9.42 -8.59 -2.99
C LEU A 10 9.10 -9.93 -2.34
N GLN A 11 9.57 -10.15 -1.12
CA GLN A 11 9.06 -11.26 -0.30
C GLN A 11 7.60 -11.00 0.05
N TYR A 12 6.82 -12.06 0.31
CA TYR A 12 5.40 -11.92 0.60
C TYR A 12 4.85 -13.06 1.47
N ARG A 13 3.67 -12.81 2.03
CA ARG A 13 2.75 -13.82 2.56
C ARG A 13 1.49 -13.83 1.73
N ILE A 14 0.87 -15.00 1.59
CA ILE A 14 -0.37 -15.14 0.84
C ILE A 14 -1.36 -16.05 1.58
N ARG A 15 -2.63 -15.63 1.61
CA ARG A 15 -3.78 -16.47 1.89
C ARG A 15 -4.57 -16.61 0.59
N TYR A 16 -4.72 -17.85 0.14
CA TYR A 16 -5.58 -18.17 -0.99
C TYR A 16 -7.05 -18.19 -0.55
N PRO A 17 -7.99 -17.88 -1.44
CA PRO A 17 -9.41 -18.01 -1.15
C PRO A 17 -9.77 -19.49 -0.96
N GLU A 18 -10.74 -19.80 -0.07
CA GLU A 18 -11.24 -21.17 0.09
C GLU A 18 -11.89 -21.69 -1.20
N GLN A 19 -12.60 -20.82 -1.92
CA GLN A 19 -13.17 -21.11 -3.22
C GLN A 19 -12.76 -20.04 -4.22
N LYS A 20 -11.90 -20.41 -5.17
CA LYS A 20 -11.47 -19.52 -6.22
C LYS A 20 -12.54 -19.42 -7.31
N THR A 21 -13.01 -18.20 -7.56
CA THR A 21 -13.90 -17.86 -8.68
C THR A 21 -13.19 -16.90 -9.63
N GLN A 22 -13.75 -16.68 -10.82
CA GLN A 22 -13.22 -15.67 -11.77
C GLN A 22 -13.34 -14.23 -11.24
N ASN A 23 -14.18 -14.01 -10.22
CA ASN A 23 -14.47 -12.69 -9.63
C ASN A 23 -13.88 -12.53 -8.23
N THR A 24 -12.88 -13.33 -7.86
CA THR A 24 -12.25 -13.28 -6.54
C THR A 24 -11.55 -11.94 -6.33
N PRO A 25 -11.96 -11.14 -5.33
CA PRO A 25 -11.27 -9.92 -4.98
C PRO A 25 -9.86 -10.19 -4.45
N SER A 26 -8.96 -9.21 -4.61
CA SER A 26 -7.62 -9.28 -4.05
C SER A 26 -7.32 -8.08 -3.17
N LEU A 27 -6.57 -8.34 -2.10
CA LEU A 27 -6.13 -7.35 -1.14
C LEU A 27 -4.62 -7.45 -0.97
N PHE A 28 -3.92 -6.35 -1.24
CA PHE A 28 -2.51 -6.21 -0.98
C PHE A 28 -2.30 -5.37 0.27
N LEU A 29 -1.33 -5.77 1.12
CA LEU A 29 -1.03 -5.16 2.40
C LEU A 29 0.40 -4.63 2.42
N LEU A 30 0.58 -3.37 2.85
CA LEU A 30 1.88 -2.69 2.99
C LEU A 30 2.10 -2.31 4.45
N HIS A 31 3.08 -2.95 5.11
CA HIS A 31 3.39 -2.72 6.53
C HIS A 31 4.04 -1.35 6.81
N GLY A 32 4.12 -0.97 8.07
CA GLY A 32 4.77 0.26 8.54
C GLY A 32 6.29 0.18 8.55
N PHE A 33 6.96 1.34 8.77
CA PHE A 33 8.40 1.42 8.96
C PHE A 33 8.87 0.55 10.13
N GLY A 34 9.94 -0.19 9.93
CA GLY A 34 10.54 -1.05 10.97
C GLY A 34 9.77 -2.35 11.23
N SER A 35 8.68 -2.59 10.51
CA SER A 35 7.89 -3.81 10.60
C SER A 35 8.24 -4.81 9.46
N ASN A 36 7.37 -5.74 9.17
CA ASN A 36 7.54 -6.78 8.15
C ASN A 36 6.19 -7.25 7.59
N MET A 37 6.24 -8.13 6.58
CA MET A 37 5.05 -8.67 5.92
C MET A 37 4.09 -9.45 6.83
N ASP A 38 4.57 -9.99 7.96
CA ASP A 38 3.75 -10.80 8.87
C ASP A 38 2.82 -9.95 9.73
N ASP A 39 3.17 -8.67 9.94
CA ASP A 39 2.43 -7.73 10.80
C ASP A 39 0.99 -7.53 10.32
N LEU A 40 0.79 -6.90 9.16
CA LEU A 40 -0.56 -6.71 8.63
C LEU A 40 -1.18 -8.02 8.13
N PHE A 41 -0.37 -9.03 7.78
CA PHE A 41 -0.89 -10.33 7.40
C PHE A 41 -1.67 -11.00 8.53
N ALA A 42 -1.37 -10.69 9.78
CA ALA A 42 -2.17 -11.17 10.93
C ALA A 42 -3.66 -10.77 10.85
N LEU A 43 -3.98 -9.71 10.10
CA LEU A 43 -5.37 -9.29 9.87
C LEU A 43 -6.12 -10.14 8.85
N ASN A 44 -5.45 -11.07 8.14
CA ASN A 44 -6.06 -11.86 7.08
C ASN A 44 -7.34 -12.60 7.54
N GLN A 45 -7.38 -13.04 8.80
CA GLN A 45 -8.52 -13.74 9.40
C GLN A 45 -9.80 -12.89 9.54
N PHE A 46 -9.71 -11.57 9.42
CA PHE A 46 -10.85 -10.65 9.52
C PHE A 46 -11.44 -10.27 8.14
N PHE A 47 -10.82 -10.74 7.06
CA PHE A 47 -11.33 -10.53 5.71
C PHE A 47 -12.08 -11.77 5.22
N PRO A 48 -13.03 -11.61 4.28
CA PRO A 48 -13.81 -12.72 3.73
C PRO A 48 -12.93 -13.86 3.20
N ASP A 49 -13.38 -15.09 3.37
CA ASP A 49 -12.60 -16.29 3.02
C ASP A 49 -12.47 -16.51 1.51
N ASP A 50 -13.30 -15.83 0.71
CA ASP A 50 -13.25 -15.84 -0.75
C ASP A 50 -12.26 -14.79 -1.33
N TRP A 51 -11.53 -14.03 -0.50
CA TRP A 51 -10.53 -13.06 -0.94
C TRP A 51 -9.13 -13.66 -1.01
N THR A 52 -8.36 -13.30 -2.03
CA THR A 52 -6.90 -13.49 -2.05
C THR A 52 -6.25 -12.35 -1.28
N ILE A 53 -5.46 -12.66 -0.24
CA ILE A 53 -4.78 -11.65 0.57
C ILE A 53 -3.27 -11.84 0.46
N ILE A 54 -2.57 -10.76 0.08
CA ILE A 54 -1.12 -10.78 -0.15
C ILE A 54 -0.48 -9.64 0.63
N SER A 55 0.40 -9.97 1.57
CA SER A 55 1.18 -8.99 2.31
C SER A 55 2.60 -8.94 1.76
N LEU A 56 3.05 -7.75 1.33
CA LEU A 56 4.35 -7.52 0.72
C LEU A 56 5.37 -7.07 1.77
N GLN A 57 6.60 -7.59 1.64
CA GLN A 57 7.76 -7.17 2.43
C GLN A 57 8.41 -5.95 1.77
N ALA A 58 8.61 -4.87 2.52
CA ALA A 58 9.37 -3.73 2.05
C ALA A 58 10.84 -4.08 1.72
N PRO A 59 11.48 -3.40 0.74
CA PRO A 59 12.79 -3.83 0.22
C PRO A 59 13.99 -3.41 1.06
N ILE A 60 13.87 -2.41 1.94
CA ILE A 60 14.99 -1.80 2.65
C ILE A 60 15.04 -2.31 4.08
N SER A 61 16.13 -3.00 4.46
CA SER A 61 16.35 -3.40 5.86
C SER A 61 16.70 -2.18 6.72
N THR A 62 16.06 -2.06 7.89
CA THR A 62 16.36 -0.99 8.86
C THR A 62 17.57 -1.28 9.75
N GLY A 63 18.17 -2.48 9.62
CA GLY A 63 19.29 -2.92 10.46
C GLY A 63 18.92 -3.43 11.85
N PHE A 64 17.64 -3.29 12.27
CA PHE A 64 17.14 -3.72 13.58
C PHE A 64 16.10 -4.83 13.50
N GLY A 65 16.16 -5.64 12.44
CA GLY A 65 15.24 -6.76 12.23
C GLY A 65 13.92 -6.37 11.55
N GLY A 66 13.74 -5.09 11.19
CA GLY A 66 12.58 -4.59 10.47
C GLY A 66 12.92 -4.10 9.06
N TRP A 67 11.89 -3.69 8.32
CA TRP A 67 11.95 -3.29 6.92
C TRP A 67 11.25 -1.96 6.68
N ALA A 68 11.62 -1.27 5.60
CA ALA A 68 11.08 0.03 5.25
C ALA A 68 10.90 0.16 3.72
N TRP A 69 9.89 0.92 3.33
CA TRP A 69 9.66 1.30 1.93
C TRP A 69 10.61 2.40 1.47
N ALA A 70 11.04 3.24 2.41
CA ALA A 70 12.05 4.29 2.22
C ALA A 70 12.63 4.68 3.58
N GLU A 71 13.80 5.31 3.59
CA GLU A 71 14.36 5.94 4.79
C GLU A 71 13.46 7.09 5.26
N ILE A 72 13.33 7.27 6.57
CA ILE A 72 12.55 8.35 7.20
C ILE A 72 13.47 9.20 8.05
N ASP A 73 13.39 10.52 7.90
CA ASP A 73 13.86 11.45 8.92
C ASP A 73 12.74 11.73 9.93
N PHE A 74 12.82 11.10 11.10
CA PHE A 74 11.85 11.29 12.18
C PHE A 74 11.84 12.70 12.76
N ASN A 75 12.91 13.50 12.54
CA ASN A 75 12.94 14.91 12.95
C ASN A 75 12.17 15.80 11.96
N ASN A 76 11.91 15.31 10.74
CA ASN A 76 11.20 16.05 9.70
C ASN A 76 10.27 15.14 8.87
N LEU A 77 9.19 14.66 9.47
CA LEU A 77 8.21 13.79 8.82
C LEU A 77 7.54 14.39 7.57
N LYS A 78 7.63 15.73 7.40
CA LYS A 78 7.09 16.41 6.21
C LYS A 78 8.04 16.34 5.02
N GLU A 79 9.28 15.97 5.22
CA GLU A 79 10.21 15.75 4.13
C GLU A 79 9.94 14.40 3.48
N LEU A 80 9.82 14.40 2.16
CA LEU A 80 9.69 13.14 1.43
C LEU A 80 11.04 12.40 1.43
N PRO A 81 11.01 11.07 1.49
CA PRO A 81 12.19 10.26 1.26
C PRO A 81 12.86 10.58 -0.08
N LYS A 82 14.13 10.23 -0.22
CA LYS A 82 14.90 10.42 -1.47
C LYS A 82 14.08 9.91 -2.68
N PRO A 83 14.00 10.68 -3.77
CA PRO A 83 13.20 10.31 -4.94
C PRO A 83 13.52 8.90 -5.44
N GLU A 84 14.79 8.52 -5.50
CA GLU A 84 15.26 7.23 -6.00
C GLU A 84 14.68 6.06 -5.19
N GLN A 85 14.71 6.14 -3.86
CA GLN A 85 14.13 5.12 -2.99
C GLN A 85 12.61 5.06 -3.15
N ARG A 86 11.96 6.21 -3.17
CA ARG A 86 10.52 6.35 -3.29
C ARG A 86 10.01 5.76 -4.60
N TYR A 87 10.66 6.09 -5.73
CA TYR A 87 10.32 5.54 -7.04
C TYR A 87 10.60 4.04 -7.12
N SER A 88 11.78 3.61 -6.70
CA SER A 88 12.15 2.19 -6.74
C SER A 88 11.17 1.32 -5.95
N SER A 89 10.86 1.68 -4.71
CA SER A 89 9.93 0.90 -3.88
C SER A 89 8.51 0.90 -4.44
N ARG A 90 8.01 2.04 -4.97
CA ARG A 90 6.71 2.08 -5.66
C ARG A 90 6.68 1.12 -6.84
N GLU A 91 7.69 1.17 -7.72
CA GLU A 91 7.75 0.30 -8.89
C GLU A 91 7.84 -1.18 -8.50
N MET A 92 8.55 -1.52 -7.41
CA MET A 92 8.58 -2.88 -6.89
C MET A 92 7.19 -3.33 -6.39
N VAL A 93 6.43 -2.45 -5.73
CA VAL A 93 5.04 -2.73 -5.31
C VAL A 93 4.16 -2.96 -6.55
N ILE A 94 4.18 -2.04 -7.51
CA ILE A 94 3.35 -2.10 -8.72
C ILE A 94 3.68 -3.35 -9.56
N SER A 95 4.97 -3.63 -9.78
CA SER A 95 5.38 -4.82 -10.55
C SER A 95 5.01 -6.11 -9.83
N SER A 96 5.14 -6.17 -8.51
CA SER A 96 4.74 -7.33 -7.70
C SER A 96 3.24 -7.57 -7.79
N ILE A 97 2.41 -6.52 -7.66
CA ILE A 97 0.96 -6.61 -7.81
C ILE A 97 0.57 -7.10 -9.21
N ASN A 98 1.17 -6.52 -10.28
CA ASN A 98 0.91 -6.94 -11.65
C ASN A 98 1.26 -8.42 -11.88
N THR A 99 2.39 -8.87 -11.37
CA THR A 99 2.78 -10.28 -11.47
C THR A 99 1.78 -11.18 -10.74
N CYS A 100 1.37 -10.81 -9.51
CA CYS A 100 0.36 -11.57 -8.79
C CYS A 100 -0.99 -11.62 -9.53
N ILE A 101 -1.43 -10.50 -10.11
CA ILE A 101 -2.65 -10.45 -10.92
C ILE A 101 -2.59 -11.45 -12.08
N ASN A 102 -1.48 -11.47 -12.81
CA ASN A 102 -1.31 -12.33 -13.99
C ASN A 102 -1.15 -13.81 -13.62
N GLU A 103 -0.28 -14.13 -12.65
CA GLU A 103 0.02 -15.51 -12.25
C GLU A 103 -1.18 -16.17 -11.55
N LEU A 104 -1.87 -15.41 -10.69
CA LEU A 104 -3.02 -15.90 -9.96
C LEU A 104 -4.34 -15.70 -10.70
N LYS A 105 -4.35 -15.02 -11.86
CA LYS A 105 -5.56 -14.67 -12.62
C LYS A 105 -6.61 -13.98 -11.73
N LEU A 106 -6.17 -12.92 -11.03
CA LEU A 106 -7.04 -12.14 -10.16
C LEU A 106 -7.96 -11.23 -10.99
N ASP A 107 -9.11 -10.88 -10.41
CA ASP A 107 -10.03 -9.91 -11.01
C ASP A 107 -9.41 -8.51 -10.97
N THR A 108 -9.02 -7.99 -12.12
CA THR A 108 -8.40 -6.66 -12.26
C THR A 108 -9.33 -5.50 -11.85
N THR A 109 -10.63 -5.74 -11.76
CA THR A 109 -11.63 -4.75 -11.34
C THR A 109 -11.84 -4.72 -9.83
N LYS A 110 -11.22 -5.65 -9.08
CA LYS A 110 -11.40 -5.83 -7.63
C LYS A 110 -10.08 -5.93 -6.88
N VAL A 111 -9.08 -5.16 -7.30
CA VAL A 111 -7.78 -5.08 -6.62
C VAL A 111 -7.82 -3.97 -5.57
N HIS A 112 -7.51 -4.31 -4.33
CA HIS A 112 -7.48 -3.37 -3.21
C HIS A 112 -6.06 -3.27 -2.63
N LEU A 113 -5.70 -2.09 -2.12
CA LEU A 113 -4.42 -1.85 -1.48
C LEU A 113 -4.63 -1.18 -0.12
N ILE A 114 -4.10 -1.79 0.94
CA ILE A 114 -4.15 -1.26 2.30
C ILE A 114 -2.74 -1.10 2.83
N GLY A 115 -2.47 0.02 3.49
CA GLY A 115 -1.20 0.23 4.16
C GLY A 115 -1.35 0.90 5.53
N PHE A 116 -0.38 0.64 6.38
CA PHE A 116 -0.27 1.22 7.71
C PHE A 116 0.95 2.11 7.82
N SER A 117 0.82 3.30 8.43
CA SER A 117 1.91 4.24 8.68
C SER A 117 2.69 4.57 7.39
N GLN A 118 3.97 4.21 7.26
CA GLN A 118 4.72 4.39 6.02
C GLN A 118 4.08 3.63 4.84
N GLY A 119 3.55 2.42 5.08
CA GLY A 119 2.79 1.67 4.08
C GLY A 119 1.54 2.41 3.60
N ALA A 120 0.88 3.20 4.47
CA ALA A 120 -0.25 4.06 4.08
C ALA A 120 0.17 5.17 3.10
N ALA A 121 1.34 5.79 3.33
CA ALA A 121 1.91 6.76 2.39
C ALA A 121 2.18 6.12 1.03
N PHE A 122 2.77 4.90 1.01
CA PHE A 122 3.01 4.15 -0.22
C PHE A 122 1.74 3.63 -0.89
N THR A 123 0.69 3.32 -0.12
CA THR A 123 -0.64 3.00 -0.65
C THR A 123 -1.21 4.18 -1.45
N LEU A 124 -1.18 5.38 -0.88
CA LEU A 124 -1.64 6.58 -1.57
C LEU A 124 -0.73 6.93 -2.74
N TYR A 125 0.59 6.83 -2.58
CA TYR A 125 1.53 7.09 -3.67
C TYR A 125 1.31 6.15 -4.85
N SER A 126 1.24 4.85 -4.61
CA SER A 126 0.99 3.84 -5.64
C SER A 126 -0.38 4.02 -6.29
N GLY A 127 -1.42 4.15 -5.48
CA GLY A 127 -2.80 4.25 -5.98
C GLY A 127 -3.08 5.52 -6.76
N LEU A 128 -2.56 6.68 -6.32
CA LEU A 128 -2.78 7.95 -7.00
C LEU A 128 -1.94 8.08 -8.31
N THR A 129 -0.82 7.37 -8.43
CA THR A 129 0.00 7.36 -9.64
C THR A 129 -0.34 6.22 -10.61
N TYR A 130 -1.00 5.16 -10.13
CA TYR A 130 -1.52 4.05 -10.94
C TYR A 130 -3.02 3.80 -10.69
N PRO A 131 -3.89 4.82 -10.85
CA PRO A 131 -5.28 4.76 -10.39
C PRO A 131 -6.11 3.68 -11.07
N LYS A 132 -5.79 3.30 -12.31
CA LYS A 132 -6.52 2.24 -13.05
C LYS A 132 -6.29 0.84 -12.49
N MET A 133 -5.27 0.65 -11.65
CA MET A 133 -4.94 -0.65 -11.09
C MET A 133 -5.83 -1.02 -9.89
N PHE A 134 -6.37 -0.02 -9.19
CA PHE A 134 -7.00 -0.24 -7.89
C PHE A 134 -8.49 0.11 -7.90
N HIS A 135 -9.29 -0.80 -7.34
CA HIS A 135 -10.71 -0.56 -7.05
C HIS A 135 -10.89 0.26 -5.78
N GLY A 136 -10.01 0.09 -4.80
CA GLY A 136 -10.05 0.82 -3.54
C GLY A 136 -8.73 0.84 -2.81
N LEU A 137 -8.52 1.94 -2.06
CA LEU A 137 -7.34 2.17 -1.24
C LEU A 137 -7.75 2.38 0.21
N ALA A 138 -6.94 1.88 1.18
CA ALA A 138 -7.08 2.24 2.58
C ALA A 138 -5.74 2.65 3.17
N ALA A 139 -5.65 3.91 3.62
CA ALA A 139 -4.47 4.49 4.24
C ALA A 139 -4.70 4.66 5.74
N LEU A 140 -4.03 3.84 6.56
CA LEU A 140 -4.22 3.78 8.01
C LEU A 140 -3.04 4.42 8.73
N CYS A 141 -3.33 5.45 9.55
CA CYS A 141 -2.36 6.12 10.42
C CYS A 141 -1.10 6.62 9.70
N GLY A 142 -1.25 7.15 8.47
CA GLY A 142 -0.13 7.64 7.66
C GLY A 142 -0.22 9.13 7.36
N PHE A 143 0.88 9.67 6.84
CA PHE A 143 0.97 11.01 6.31
C PHE A 143 1.47 10.99 4.88
N PHE A 144 0.81 11.76 4.00
CA PHE A 144 1.16 11.87 2.59
C PHE A 144 0.95 13.29 2.06
N ASP A 145 2.03 13.94 1.62
CA ASP A 145 1.94 15.26 0.97
C ASP A 145 1.86 15.12 -0.56
N TYR A 146 0.63 15.07 -1.06
CA TYR A 146 0.35 14.93 -2.49
C TYR A 146 0.94 16.05 -3.35
N LYS A 147 1.15 17.24 -2.82
CA LYS A 147 1.66 18.42 -3.57
C LYS A 147 3.01 18.15 -4.21
N LYS A 148 3.82 17.29 -3.57
CA LYS A 148 5.16 16.96 -4.03
C LYS A 148 5.16 15.99 -5.22
N ILE A 149 4.02 15.34 -5.49
CA ILE A 149 3.87 14.38 -6.59
C ILE A 149 2.69 14.72 -7.53
N VAL A 150 2.07 15.88 -7.36
CA VAL A 150 0.86 16.25 -8.13
C VAL A 150 1.03 16.16 -9.65
N LYS A 151 2.25 16.36 -10.15
CA LYS A 151 2.56 16.25 -11.58
C LYS A 151 2.53 14.81 -12.10
N GLU A 152 2.58 13.83 -11.20
CA GLU A 152 2.53 12.40 -11.53
C GLU A 152 1.09 11.84 -11.48
N ILE A 153 0.12 12.67 -11.08
CA ILE A 153 -1.26 12.26 -10.78
C ILE A 153 -2.18 12.66 -11.94
N ASP A 154 -2.92 11.67 -12.45
CA ASP A 154 -4.03 11.92 -13.38
C ASP A 154 -5.32 12.17 -12.59
N THR A 155 -5.64 13.47 -12.38
CA THR A 155 -6.77 13.88 -11.56
C THR A 155 -8.13 13.50 -12.15
N ASP A 156 -8.25 13.30 -13.47
CA ASP A 156 -9.52 12.94 -14.07
C ASP A 156 -9.93 11.49 -13.76
N ILE A 157 -8.94 10.63 -13.60
CA ILE A 157 -9.19 9.21 -13.24
C ILE A 157 -9.49 9.06 -11.75
N ILE A 158 -8.83 9.86 -10.90
CA ILE A 158 -8.92 9.75 -9.43
C ILE A 158 -10.31 10.10 -8.90
N LYS A 159 -11.08 10.97 -9.56
CA LYS A 159 -12.40 11.44 -9.11
C LYS A 159 -13.38 10.33 -8.68
N ASN A 160 -13.21 9.13 -9.19
CA ASN A 160 -14.09 7.99 -8.92
C ASN A 160 -13.43 6.90 -8.06
N MET A 161 -12.25 7.18 -7.48
CA MET A 161 -11.56 6.19 -6.64
C MET A 161 -12.17 6.11 -5.25
N ASN A 162 -12.34 4.88 -4.75
CA ASN A 162 -12.72 4.63 -3.37
C ASN A 162 -11.46 4.72 -2.48
N ILE A 163 -11.33 5.79 -1.69
CA ILE A 163 -10.19 6.00 -0.82
C ILE A 163 -10.67 6.16 0.63
N PHE A 164 -10.24 5.25 1.51
CA PHE A 164 -10.44 5.33 2.94
C PHE A 164 -9.18 5.83 3.63
N ILE A 165 -9.29 6.85 4.49
CA ILE A 165 -8.19 7.39 5.28
C ILE A 165 -8.59 7.41 6.74
N SER A 166 -7.75 6.85 7.61
CA SER A 166 -7.97 6.82 9.06
C SER A 166 -6.71 7.19 9.82
N ASN A 167 -6.85 8.06 10.83
CA ASN A 167 -5.75 8.44 11.72
C ASN A 167 -6.25 8.50 13.17
N GLY A 168 -5.42 8.08 14.12
CA GLY A 168 -5.67 8.21 15.53
C GLY A 168 -5.71 9.69 15.96
N ILE A 169 -6.66 10.03 16.86
CA ILE A 169 -6.75 11.39 17.42
C ILE A 169 -5.57 11.67 18.36
N ILE A 170 -5.10 10.62 19.05
CA ILE A 170 -4.01 10.65 20.04
C ILE A 170 -2.82 9.82 19.47
N ASP A 171 -2.46 10.05 18.21
CA ASP A 171 -1.30 9.40 17.60
C ASP A 171 -0.05 10.25 17.88
N GLU A 172 0.89 9.71 18.64
CA GLU A 172 2.13 10.40 19.04
C GLU A 172 3.19 10.39 17.93
N VAL A 173 3.08 9.50 16.95
CA VAL A 173 4.02 9.36 15.83
C VAL A 173 3.57 10.18 14.62
N ILE A 174 2.30 10.04 14.21
CA ILE A 174 1.70 10.81 13.13
C ILE A 174 0.57 11.68 13.69
N PRO A 175 0.87 12.87 14.18
CA PRO A 175 -0.13 13.74 14.78
C PRO A 175 -1.33 13.98 13.86
N ILE A 176 -2.54 14.01 14.43
CA ILE A 176 -3.81 14.08 13.70
C ILE A 176 -3.88 15.19 12.64
N HIS A 177 -3.16 16.31 12.86
CA HIS A 177 -3.13 17.40 11.89
C HIS A 177 -2.47 16.99 10.56
N LEU A 178 -1.50 16.07 10.57
CA LEU A 178 -0.89 15.52 9.37
C LEU A 178 -1.85 14.58 8.62
N GLY A 179 -2.61 13.75 9.35
CA GLY A 179 -3.67 12.94 8.77
C GLY A 179 -4.76 13.79 8.10
N ARG A 180 -5.18 14.88 8.75
CA ARG A 180 -6.13 15.85 8.17
C ARG A 180 -5.56 16.58 6.95
N MET A 181 -4.26 16.84 6.91
CA MET A 181 -3.59 17.38 5.71
C MET A 181 -3.64 16.37 4.54
N THR A 182 -3.39 15.11 4.82
CA THR A 182 -3.50 14.03 3.83
C THR A 182 -4.92 13.92 3.27
N GLU A 183 -5.93 13.81 4.14
CA GLU A 183 -7.34 13.72 3.76
C GLU A 183 -7.78 14.93 2.93
N LYS A 184 -7.51 16.16 3.41
CA LYS A 184 -7.82 17.39 2.69
C LYS A 184 -7.08 17.47 1.34
N GLY A 185 -5.88 16.93 1.28
CA GLY A 185 -5.08 16.87 0.06
C GLY A 185 -5.70 15.94 -0.98
N VAL A 186 -6.04 14.73 -0.58
CA VAL A 186 -6.66 13.73 -1.46
C VAL A 186 -8.02 14.22 -1.96
N ARG A 187 -8.86 14.80 -1.12
CA ARG A 187 -10.16 15.40 -1.54
C ARG A 187 -10.04 16.53 -2.57
N LYS A 188 -8.90 17.22 -2.65
CA LYS A 188 -8.69 18.26 -3.66
C LYS A 188 -8.32 17.70 -5.05
N LEU A 189 -7.97 16.43 -5.11
CA LEU A 189 -7.63 15.76 -6.37
C LEU A 189 -8.89 15.21 -7.07
N GLY A 190 -9.99 15.09 -6.38
CA GLY A 190 -11.26 14.58 -6.82
C GLY A 190 -12.14 14.14 -5.69
#